data_5da9f3b1dd3153c4ec1cfbf2d5f447b6
#
_entry.id   5da9f3b1dd3153c4ec1cfbf2d5f447b6
#
_cell.length_a   1.000
_cell.length_b   1.000
_cell.length_c   1.000
_cell.angle_alpha   90.00
_cell.angle_beta   90.00
_cell.angle_gamma   90.00
#
_symmetry.space_group_name_H-M   'P 1'
#
loop_
_entity.id
_entity.type
_entity.pdbx_description
1 polymer ?
#
loop_
_entity_poly.entity_id
_entity_poly.type
_entity_poly.pdbx_seq_one_letter_code
_entity_poly.pdbx_strand_id
1 'polypeptide(L)'
;MRAPALWTAYLILLAGCANGPAVSERTVAAPPAVVLERIGAKLDALGFTRSGGQPGALAARSDRSLPAWATCSPALVGDGDDRRVMVSAERRYAEVRVTAAPAGGQAAVSIDAAFRADYRNRLRAASFQRRCRTTGTLEALLLAAASG
;
A
#
# COMPACT_ATOMS: atom_id res chain seq x y z
N MET A 1 -53.95 20.86 20.81
CA MET A 1 -52.58 21.32 20.80
C MET A 1 -51.65 20.09 20.80
N ARG A 2 -51.02 19.77 19.69
CA ARG A 2 -50.13 18.59 19.53
C ARG A 2 -48.69 19.10 19.36
N ALA A 3 -47.81 18.71 20.28
CA ALA A 3 -46.41 19.01 20.25
C ALA A 3 -45.65 18.07 19.28
N PRO A 4 -44.73 18.56 18.43
CA PRO A 4 -43.90 17.69 17.63
C PRO A 4 -42.69 17.20 18.41
N ALA A 5 -42.50 15.87 18.43
CA ALA A 5 -41.32 15.22 18.99
C ALA A 5 -40.10 15.46 18.07
N LEU A 6 -39.12 16.17 18.60
CA LEU A 6 -37.78 16.33 17.96
C LEU A 6 -36.97 15.04 18.17
N TRP A 7 -36.80 14.28 17.10
CA TRP A 7 -35.85 13.17 17.04
C TRP A 7 -34.45 13.74 16.71
N THR A 8 -33.63 13.83 17.72
CA THR A 8 -32.20 14.18 17.56
C THR A 8 -31.46 12.91 17.13
N ALA A 9 -31.13 12.83 15.86
CA ALA A 9 -30.25 11.78 15.31
C ALA A 9 -28.82 12.03 15.78
N TYR A 10 -28.33 11.21 16.69
CA TYR A 10 -26.94 11.20 17.15
C TYR A 10 -26.08 10.46 16.10
N LEU A 11 -25.40 11.20 15.25
CA LEU A 11 -24.40 10.68 14.32
C LEU A 11 -23.12 10.38 15.11
N ILE A 12 -22.93 9.12 15.49
CA ILE A 12 -21.66 8.63 16.06
C ILE A 12 -20.67 8.50 14.93
N LEU A 13 -19.78 9.48 14.80
CA LEU A 13 -18.57 9.41 13.97
C LEU A 13 -17.59 8.42 14.62
N LEU A 14 -17.62 7.17 14.20
CA LEU A 14 -16.59 6.19 14.48
C LEU A 14 -15.35 6.55 13.64
N ALA A 15 -14.47 7.38 14.19
CA ALA A 15 -13.11 7.55 13.69
C ALA A 15 -12.31 6.26 13.96
N GLY A 16 -12.49 5.26 13.11
CA GLY A 16 -11.68 4.06 13.12
C GLY A 16 -10.25 4.42 12.71
N CYS A 17 -9.28 4.21 13.59
CA CYS A 17 -7.85 4.20 13.25
C CYS A 17 -7.58 3.04 12.29
N ALA A 18 -7.76 3.26 10.99
CA ALA A 18 -7.45 2.29 9.95
C ALA A 18 -5.92 2.23 9.76
N ASN A 19 -5.25 1.37 10.54
CA ASN A 19 -3.88 0.93 10.27
C ASN A 19 -3.87 -0.22 9.23
N GLY A 20 -4.79 -0.19 8.26
CA GLY A 20 -4.81 -1.09 7.11
C GLY A 20 -3.84 -0.62 6.01
N PRO A 21 -3.53 -1.49 5.03
CA PRO A 21 -2.82 -1.05 3.83
C PRO A 21 -3.64 0.08 3.18
N ALA A 22 -2.96 1.14 2.75
CA ALA A 22 -3.62 2.21 2.03
C ALA A 22 -4.00 1.68 0.64
N VAL A 23 -5.25 1.25 0.51
CA VAL A 23 -5.83 0.89 -0.79
C VAL A 23 -6.31 2.19 -1.43
N SER A 24 -5.74 2.52 -2.59
CA SER A 24 -6.14 3.69 -3.35
C SER A 24 -7.05 3.28 -4.49
N GLU A 25 -8.27 3.81 -4.52
CA GLU A 25 -9.27 3.50 -5.54
C GLU A 25 -9.62 4.72 -6.38
N ARG A 26 -9.80 4.52 -7.69
CA ARG A 26 -10.20 5.57 -8.62
C ARG A 26 -10.90 5.00 -9.84
N THR A 27 -11.89 5.74 -10.35
CA THR A 27 -12.45 5.49 -11.68
C THR A 27 -11.66 6.26 -12.73
N VAL A 28 -11.25 5.58 -13.80
CA VAL A 28 -10.43 6.11 -14.90
C VAL A 28 -11.20 5.97 -16.21
N ALA A 29 -11.23 7.03 -17.02
CA ALA A 29 -11.93 7.08 -18.32
C ALA A 29 -11.13 6.34 -19.41
N ALA A 30 -10.84 5.06 -19.19
CA ALA A 30 -10.18 4.18 -20.15
C ALA A 30 -10.60 2.72 -19.89
N PRO A 31 -10.51 1.81 -20.89
CA PRO A 31 -10.75 0.38 -20.69
C PRO A 31 -9.77 -0.23 -19.69
N PRO A 32 -10.17 -1.24 -18.89
CA PRO A 32 -9.30 -1.87 -17.90
C PRO A 32 -7.96 -2.37 -18.44
N ALA A 33 -7.93 -2.95 -19.64
CA ALA A 33 -6.70 -3.44 -20.27
C ALA A 33 -5.69 -2.30 -20.52
N VAL A 34 -6.15 -1.16 -21.02
CA VAL A 34 -5.32 0.02 -21.29
C VAL A 34 -4.77 0.60 -19.99
N VAL A 35 -5.59 0.65 -18.94
CA VAL A 35 -5.16 1.11 -17.61
C VAL A 35 -4.07 0.22 -17.03
N LEU A 36 -4.24 -1.11 -17.08
CA LEU A 36 -3.24 -2.06 -16.59
C LEU A 36 -1.93 -1.99 -17.39
N GLU A 37 -2.00 -1.79 -18.71
CA GLU A 37 -0.81 -1.60 -19.55
C GLU A 37 -0.03 -0.34 -19.14
N ARG A 38 -0.70 0.80 -18.98
CA ARG A 38 -0.08 2.06 -18.55
C ARG A 38 0.57 1.94 -17.17
N ILE A 39 -0.14 1.35 -16.20
CA ILE A 39 0.40 1.12 -14.87
C ILE A 39 1.58 0.14 -14.92
N GLY A 40 1.48 -0.93 -15.73
CA GLY A 40 2.56 -1.89 -15.92
C GLY A 40 3.83 -1.24 -16.47
N ALA A 41 3.70 -0.42 -17.51
CA ALA A 41 4.82 0.34 -18.07
C ALA A 41 5.46 1.30 -17.04
N LYS A 42 4.63 1.95 -16.20
CA LYS A 42 5.13 2.79 -15.12
C LYS A 42 5.87 2.00 -14.05
N LEU A 43 5.37 0.83 -13.65
CA LEU A 43 6.05 -0.06 -12.70
C LEU A 43 7.40 -0.55 -13.24
N ASP A 44 7.47 -0.93 -14.52
CA ASP A 44 8.73 -1.32 -15.18
C ASP A 44 9.73 -0.17 -15.15
N ALA A 45 9.31 1.05 -15.51
CA ALA A 45 10.14 2.25 -15.47
C ALA A 45 10.64 2.58 -14.05
N LEU A 46 9.89 2.22 -13.01
CA LEU A 46 10.26 2.36 -11.60
C LEU A 46 11.14 1.20 -11.10
N GLY A 47 11.42 0.21 -11.94
CA GLY A 47 12.28 -0.94 -11.63
C GLY A 47 11.59 -2.05 -10.85
N PHE A 48 10.26 -2.17 -10.99
CA PHE A 48 9.53 -3.32 -10.51
C PHE A 48 9.62 -4.47 -11.51
N THR A 49 9.66 -5.69 -10.99
CA THR A 49 9.50 -6.91 -11.77
C THR A 49 8.06 -7.39 -11.66
N ARG A 50 7.39 -7.50 -12.80
CA ARG A 50 6.03 -8.04 -12.82
C ARG A 50 6.04 -9.54 -12.57
N SER A 51 5.21 -10.01 -11.67
CA SER A 51 4.88 -11.42 -11.48
C SER A 51 3.51 -11.66 -12.10
N GLY A 52 3.36 -12.72 -12.89
CA GLY A 52 2.20 -13.00 -13.73
C GLY A 52 0.86 -12.55 -13.16
N GLY A 53 0.00 -11.98 -14.01
CA GLY A 53 -1.28 -11.44 -13.64
C GLY A 53 -2.43 -12.37 -14.07
N GLN A 54 -3.54 -12.32 -13.32
CA GLN A 54 -4.83 -12.82 -13.77
C GLN A 54 -5.49 -11.77 -14.67
N PRO A 55 -6.45 -12.14 -15.53
CA PRO A 55 -7.21 -11.16 -16.28
C PRO A 55 -7.80 -10.08 -15.36
N GLY A 56 -7.56 -8.80 -15.70
CA GLY A 56 -8.01 -7.67 -14.88
C GLY A 56 -7.14 -7.35 -13.64
N ALA A 57 -6.00 -8.03 -13.46
CA ALA A 57 -5.09 -7.79 -12.34
C ALA A 57 -3.63 -7.81 -12.77
N LEU A 58 -2.80 -7.04 -12.06
CA LEU A 58 -1.36 -6.96 -12.22
C LEU A 58 -0.70 -7.04 -10.84
N ALA A 59 0.34 -7.86 -10.72
CA ALA A 59 1.19 -7.90 -9.54
C ALA A 59 2.63 -7.60 -9.91
N ALA A 60 3.32 -6.83 -9.07
CA ALA A 60 4.72 -6.48 -9.28
C ALA A 60 5.47 -6.36 -7.95
N ARG A 61 6.77 -6.62 -7.97
CA ARG A 61 7.65 -6.54 -6.80
C ARG A 61 8.92 -5.79 -7.14
N SER A 62 9.43 -5.04 -6.16
CA SER A 62 10.75 -4.42 -6.21
C SER A 62 11.47 -4.64 -4.89
N ASP A 63 12.75 -5.00 -4.95
CA ASP A 63 13.66 -5.14 -3.80
C ASP A 63 14.68 -4.00 -3.73
N ARG A 64 14.50 -2.97 -4.56
CA ARG A 64 15.32 -1.76 -4.51
C ARG A 64 14.97 -0.92 -3.29
N SER A 65 15.94 -0.16 -2.79
CA SER A 65 15.71 0.80 -1.71
C SER A 65 14.64 1.82 -2.12
N LEU A 66 13.58 1.96 -1.32
CA LEU A 66 12.38 2.73 -1.65
C LEU A 66 12.11 3.87 -0.65
N PRO A 67 13.10 4.74 -0.34
CA PRO A 67 12.95 5.72 0.75
C PRO A 67 11.85 6.76 0.51
N ALA A 68 11.52 7.05 -0.76
CA ALA A 68 10.50 8.03 -1.10
C ALA A 68 9.06 7.52 -0.94
N TRP A 69 8.84 6.19 -0.94
CA TRP A 69 7.49 5.60 -0.98
C TRP A 69 7.04 5.01 0.34
N ALA A 70 7.98 4.74 1.24
CA ALA A 70 7.65 4.20 2.56
C ALA A 70 8.67 4.55 3.62
N THR A 71 8.19 4.68 4.86
CA THR A 71 9.02 4.84 6.05
C THR A 71 9.07 3.54 6.82
N CYS A 72 10.27 2.99 6.97
CA CYS A 72 10.55 1.79 7.76
C CYS A 72 11.29 2.22 9.04
N SER A 73 10.56 2.34 10.13
CA SER A 73 11.13 2.74 11.42
C SER A 73 12.09 1.69 11.96
N PRO A 74 13.18 2.08 12.64
CA PRO A 74 14.02 1.15 13.40
C PRO A 74 13.19 0.35 14.39
N ALA A 75 13.59 -0.90 14.65
CA ALA A 75 12.90 -1.75 15.59
C ALA A 75 13.68 -1.86 16.91
N LEU A 76 12.98 -1.69 18.04
CA LEU A 76 13.51 -2.01 19.37
C LEU A 76 13.30 -3.50 19.62
N VAL A 77 14.38 -4.23 19.89
CA VAL A 77 14.36 -5.66 20.17
C VAL A 77 14.93 -5.88 21.55
N GLY A 78 14.21 -6.60 22.40
CA GLY A 78 14.66 -6.96 23.74
C GLY A 78 15.76 -8.04 23.67
N ASP A 79 16.76 -7.93 24.53
CA ASP A 79 17.90 -8.84 24.61
C ASP A 79 17.80 -9.85 25.79
N GLY A 80 16.65 -9.95 26.43
CA GLY A 80 16.42 -10.88 27.54
C GLY A 80 16.79 -10.33 28.93
N ASP A 81 17.72 -9.39 29.00
CA ASP A 81 18.19 -8.72 30.24
C ASP A 81 17.77 -7.25 30.31
N ASP A 82 16.52 -6.94 30.01
CA ASP A 82 15.95 -5.58 29.92
C ASP A 82 16.70 -4.60 28.97
N ARG A 83 17.70 -5.07 28.26
CA ARG A 83 18.39 -4.30 27.22
C ARG A 83 17.57 -4.27 25.95
N ARG A 84 17.28 -3.06 25.50
CA ARG A 84 16.64 -2.83 24.20
C ARG A 84 17.68 -2.37 23.20
N VAL A 85 17.83 -3.12 22.12
CA VAL A 85 18.74 -2.78 21.02
C VAL A 85 17.91 -2.26 19.84
N MET A 86 18.33 -1.11 19.30
CA MET A 86 17.74 -0.55 18.10
C MET A 86 18.36 -1.24 16.87
N VAL A 87 17.52 -1.81 16.03
CA VAL A 87 17.92 -2.52 14.83
C VAL A 87 17.38 -1.80 13.61
N SER A 88 18.27 -1.49 12.66
CA SER A 88 17.89 -0.87 11.38
C SER A 88 17.50 -1.93 10.35
N ALA A 89 16.69 -1.54 9.38
CA ALA A 89 16.32 -2.39 8.26
C ALA A 89 17.53 -2.71 7.37
N GLU A 90 17.80 -4.00 7.12
CA GLU A 90 18.87 -4.43 6.21
C GLU A 90 18.40 -4.48 4.75
N ARG A 91 17.18 -4.92 4.52
CA ARG A 91 16.57 -5.00 3.19
C ARG A 91 15.17 -4.41 3.22
N ARG A 92 14.78 -3.76 2.14
CA ARG A 92 13.44 -3.20 1.96
C ARG A 92 12.91 -3.63 0.61
N TYR A 93 11.63 -3.90 0.53
CA TYR A 93 10.95 -4.26 -0.71
C TYR A 93 9.50 -3.80 -0.72
N ALA A 94 8.97 -3.65 -1.94
CA ALA A 94 7.59 -3.31 -2.18
C ALA A 94 6.92 -4.42 -2.98
N GLU A 95 5.67 -4.69 -2.66
CA GLU A 95 4.75 -5.51 -3.44
C GLU A 95 3.56 -4.63 -3.82
N VAL A 96 3.23 -4.61 -5.10
CA VAL A 96 2.11 -3.84 -5.63
C VAL A 96 1.14 -4.80 -6.29
N ARG A 97 -0.14 -4.66 -5.96
CA ARG A 97 -1.26 -5.32 -6.64
C ARG A 97 -2.19 -4.26 -7.20
N VAL A 98 -2.52 -4.41 -8.44
CA VAL A 98 -3.45 -3.52 -9.15
C VAL A 98 -4.57 -4.36 -9.70
N THR A 99 -5.79 -3.94 -9.49
CA THR A 99 -6.96 -4.50 -10.16
C THR A 99 -7.66 -3.41 -10.94
N ALA A 100 -8.16 -3.75 -12.11
CA ALA A 100 -8.96 -2.87 -12.95
C ALA A 100 -10.19 -3.61 -13.43
N ALA A 101 -11.36 -3.20 -12.95
CA ALA A 101 -12.65 -3.79 -13.29
C ALA A 101 -13.44 -2.86 -14.22
N PRO A 102 -14.26 -3.39 -15.16
CA PRO A 102 -15.15 -2.57 -15.97
C PRO A 102 -16.17 -1.83 -15.11
N ALA A 103 -16.36 -0.54 -15.38
CA ALA A 103 -17.34 0.31 -14.70
C ALA A 103 -17.96 1.31 -15.68
N GLY A 104 -19.06 0.94 -16.36
CA GLY A 104 -19.80 1.84 -17.24
C GLY A 104 -18.98 2.46 -18.38
N GLY A 105 -18.13 1.68 -19.07
CA GLY A 105 -17.24 2.16 -20.13
C GLY A 105 -15.92 2.76 -19.60
N GLN A 106 -15.73 2.77 -18.32
CA GLN A 106 -14.53 3.21 -17.60
C GLN A 106 -13.90 2.02 -16.87
N ALA A 107 -12.79 2.22 -16.18
CA ALA A 107 -12.19 1.24 -15.29
C ALA A 107 -12.26 1.71 -13.84
N ALA A 108 -12.79 0.89 -12.94
CA ALA A 108 -12.60 1.01 -11.52
C ALA A 108 -11.24 0.39 -11.16
N VAL A 109 -10.30 1.22 -10.75
CA VAL A 109 -8.91 0.84 -10.46
C VAL A 109 -8.71 0.81 -8.96
N SER A 110 -8.14 -0.27 -8.44
CA SER A 110 -7.71 -0.38 -7.05
C SER A 110 -6.23 -0.73 -7.00
N ILE A 111 -5.46 0.01 -6.20
CA ILE A 111 -4.02 -0.18 -6.01
C ILE A 111 -3.76 -0.47 -4.53
N ASP A 112 -3.17 -1.63 -4.26
CA ASP A 112 -2.69 -2.07 -2.95
C ASP A 112 -1.16 -2.14 -3.00
N ALA A 113 -0.47 -1.24 -2.28
CA ALA A 113 0.97 -1.21 -2.17
C ALA A 113 1.40 -1.60 -0.75
N ALA A 114 2.09 -2.71 -0.62
CA ALA A 114 2.63 -3.21 0.63
C ALA A 114 4.14 -3.05 0.66
N PHE A 115 4.63 -2.33 1.67
CA PHE A 115 6.06 -2.13 1.91
C PHE A 115 6.50 -2.92 3.12
N ARG A 116 7.63 -3.62 3.00
CA ARG A 116 8.18 -4.45 4.07
C ARG A 116 9.68 -4.23 4.20
N ALA A 117 10.20 -4.50 5.39
CA ALA A 117 11.62 -4.49 5.66
C ALA A 117 12.03 -5.71 6.49
N ASP A 118 13.18 -6.26 6.15
CA ASP A 118 13.85 -7.31 6.91
C ASP A 118 14.82 -6.66 7.89
N TYR A 119 14.78 -7.12 9.13
CA TYR A 119 15.62 -6.68 10.22
C TYR A 119 16.42 -7.88 10.74
N ARG A 120 17.67 -7.66 11.08
CA ARG A 120 18.52 -8.70 11.67
C ARG A 120 19.03 -8.27 13.04
N ASN A 121 18.69 -9.03 14.05
CA ASN A 121 19.32 -8.91 15.35
C ASN A 121 20.61 -9.73 15.36
N ARG A 122 21.76 -9.07 15.22
CA ARG A 122 23.07 -9.74 15.17
C ARG A 122 23.46 -10.39 16.48
N LEU A 123 22.96 -9.92 17.60
CA LEU A 123 23.26 -10.47 18.94
C LEU A 123 22.57 -11.83 19.15
N ARG A 124 21.41 -12.04 18.52
CA ARG A 124 20.65 -13.30 18.64
C ARG A 124 20.61 -14.12 17.36
N ALA A 125 21.30 -13.70 16.30
CA ALA A 125 21.25 -14.30 14.97
C ALA A 125 19.80 -14.49 14.45
N ALA A 126 18.87 -13.66 14.91
CA ALA A 126 17.45 -13.71 14.57
C ALA A 126 17.13 -12.67 13.50
N SER A 127 16.36 -13.08 12.49
CA SER A 127 15.81 -12.19 11.49
C SER A 127 14.30 -12.13 11.65
N PHE A 128 13.72 -10.94 11.43
CA PHE A 128 12.28 -10.74 11.46
C PHE A 128 11.89 -9.69 10.43
N GLN A 129 10.63 -9.71 10.05
CA GLN A 129 10.06 -8.83 9.04
C GLN A 129 9.02 -7.91 9.65
N ARG A 130 9.00 -6.65 9.19
CA ARG A 130 7.95 -5.69 9.56
C ARG A 130 7.39 -4.98 8.34
N ARG A 131 6.13 -4.58 8.44
CA ARG A 131 5.52 -3.63 7.51
C ARG A 131 6.08 -2.24 7.74
N CYS A 132 6.34 -1.53 6.65
CA CYS A 132 6.65 -0.11 6.64
C CYS A 132 5.36 0.70 6.40
N ARG A 133 5.35 1.94 6.80
CA ARG A 133 4.23 2.86 6.51
C ARG A 133 4.41 3.43 5.11
N THR A 134 3.39 3.32 4.26
CA THR A 134 3.39 4.01 2.96
C THR A 134 3.31 5.52 3.14
N THR A 135 3.92 6.26 2.21
CA THR A 135 3.74 7.72 2.07
C THR A 135 2.58 8.08 1.14
N GLY A 136 2.00 7.10 0.43
CA GLY A 136 0.99 7.30 -0.62
C GLY A 136 1.56 7.78 -1.96
N THR A 137 2.85 8.06 -2.03
CA THR A 137 3.49 8.61 -3.24
C THR A 137 3.47 7.63 -4.40
N LEU A 138 3.73 6.35 -4.16
CA LEU A 138 3.72 5.33 -5.21
C LEU A 138 2.30 5.16 -5.78
N GLU A 139 1.32 5.05 -4.91
CA GLU A 139 -0.08 4.90 -5.29
C GLU A 139 -0.56 6.09 -6.13
N ALA A 140 -0.20 7.31 -5.73
CA ALA A 140 -0.51 8.53 -6.48
C ALA A 140 0.15 8.55 -7.88
N LEU A 141 1.42 8.12 -7.99
CA LEU A 141 2.13 8.00 -9.26
C LEU A 141 1.48 6.99 -10.20
N LEU A 142 1.04 5.85 -9.67
CA LEU A 142 0.39 4.80 -10.46
C LEU A 142 -1.02 5.23 -10.90
N LEU A 143 -1.79 5.91 -10.04
CA LEU A 143 -3.09 6.47 -10.42
C LEU A 143 -2.97 7.58 -11.47
N ALA A 144 -1.92 8.40 -11.39
CA ALA A 144 -1.63 9.40 -12.43
C ALA A 144 -1.31 8.73 -13.77
N ALA A 145 -0.47 7.67 -13.77
CA ALA A 145 -0.16 6.89 -14.97
C ALA A 145 -1.39 6.19 -15.56
N ALA A 146 -2.35 5.76 -14.73
CA ALA A 146 -3.60 5.16 -15.18
C ALA A 146 -4.45 6.14 -16.02
N SER A 147 -4.40 7.43 -15.68
CA SER A 147 -5.22 8.46 -16.32
C SER A 147 -4.65 8.96 -17.66
N GLY A 148 -3.38 8.74 -17.97
CA GLY A 148 -2.71 9.08 -19.22
C GLY A 148 -2.02 10.41 -19.16
#